data_36bb14202c5eadb91196541e3659e3d3
#
_entry.id   36bb14202c5eadb91196541e3659e3d3
#
_cell.length_a   1.000
_cell.length_b   1.000
_cell.length_c   1.000
_cell.angle_alpha   90.00
_cell.angle_beta   90.00
_cell.angle_gamma   90.00
#
_symmetry.space_group_name_H-M   'P 1'
#
loop_
_entity.id
_entity.type
_entity.pdbx_description
1 polymer ?
#
loop_
_entity_poly.entity_id
_entity_poly.type
_entity_poly.pdbx_seq_one_letter_code
_entity_poly.pdbx_strand_id
1 'polypeptide(L)'
;MLSFQHVLKALLGHELGGLDFRLTDAAIDSRLVSESGLFIALHGDRTDGHLYVDDAFAKGASLALIDHPIKSAYPILDLNSVELQIPDKPPFSLLTDNSLLALQKLAAYWRSRFDIKVIGITGSVGKSSTKELTANVLSKRLVTLKNAGNMNNEIGLPLTLLKLTDEHEVAVLEMGFYVPGEIKLLCDIAHPQIGIITNVGTVHAERAGSIEVIAEGKSE
;
A
#
# COMPACT_ATOMS: atom_id res chain seq x y z
N MET A 1 2.37 15.12 -4.17
CA MET A 1 1.21 14.34 -4.68
C MET A 1 1.75 13.27 -5.61
N LEU A 2 1.23 12.02 -5.53
CA LEU A 2 1.64 10.89 -6.37
C LEU A 2 1.39 11.21 -7.85
N SER A 3 2.26 10.76 -8.76
CA SER A 3 2.07 10.90 -10.20
C SER A 3 2.46 9.61 -10.94
N PHE A 4 2.13 9.55 -12.22
CA PHE A 4 2.48 8.41 -13.09
C PHE A 4 3.99 8.17 -13.14
N GLN A 5 4.82 9.22 -13.23
CA GLN A 5 6.28 9.08 -13.21
C GLN A 5 6.80 8.52 -11.89
N HIS A 6 6.15 8.83 -10.75
CA HIS A 6 6.48 8.19 -9.48
C HIS A 6 6.17 6.69 -9.48
N VAL A 7 5.06 6.27 -10.12
CA VAL A 7 4.74 4.84 -10.28
C VAL A 7 5.81 4.14 -11.12
N LEU A 8 6.18 4.70 -12.26
CA LEU A 8 7.23 4.15 -13.11
C LEU A 8 8.56 4.06 -12.37
N LYS A 9 8.96 5.10 -11.66
CA LYS A 9 10.21 5.11 -10.87
C LYS A 9 10.22 4.06 -9.77
N ALA A 10 9.08 3.85 -9.10
CA ALA A 10 8.94 2.82 -8.08
C ALA A 10 9.07 1.40 -8.65
N LEU A 11 8.53 1.17 -9.85
CA LEU A 11 8.46 -0.16 -10.45
C LEU A 11 9.68 -0.50 -11.32
N LEU A 12 10.21 0.47 -12.05
CA LEU A 12 11.33 0.30 -13.00
C LEU A 12 12.68 0.76 -12.44
N GLY A 13 12.70 1.54 -11.34
CA GLY A 13 13.90 2.16 -10.79
C GLY A 13 14.31 3.48 -11.44
N HIS A 14 13.68 3.90 -12.52
CA HIS A 14 13.96 5.15 -13.24
C HIS A 14 12.69 5.78 -13.82
N GLU A 15 12.77 7.06 -14.14
CA GLU A 15 11.71 7.79 -14.85
C GLU A 15 11.89 7.61 -16.36
N LEU A 16 10.77 7.50 -17.09
CA LEU A 16 10.82 7.31 -18.55
C LEU A 16 10.69 8.62 -19.33
N GLY A 17 10.40 9.74 -18.65
CA GLY A 17 10.11 11.02 -19.31
C GLY A 17 8.79 11.01 -20.11
N GLY A 18 8.42 12.15 -20.69
CA GLY A 18 7.20 12.28 -21.49
C GLY A 18 5.94 12.46 -20.63
N LEU A 19 4.93 11.59 -20.83
CA LEU A 19 3.65 11.70 -20.14
C LEU A 19 3.80 11.67 -18.62
N ASP A 20 3.22 12.66 -17.94
CA ASP A 20 3.02 12.66 -16.49
C ASP A 20 1.63 13.21 -16.15
N PHE A 21 0.99 12.62 -15.16
CA PHE A 21 -0.29 13.06 -14.63
C PHE A 21 -0.40 12.68 -13.16
N ARG A 22 -1.20 13.44 -12.42
CA ARG A 22 -1.37 13.24 -10.98
C ARG A 22 -2.35 12.11 -10.70
N LEU A 23 -2.09 11.41 -9.61
CA LEU A 23 -2.96 10.38 -9.06
C LEU A 23 -3.48 10.85 -7.71
N THR A 24 -4.79 10.88 -7.56
CA THR A 24 -5.45 11.47 -6.39
C THR A 24 -5.48 10.52 -5.20
N ASP A 25 -5.72 9.25 -5.47
CA ASP A 25 -5.78 8.19 -4.47
C ASP A 25 -5.36 6.83 -5.07
N ALA A 26 -5.38 5.80 -4.23
CA ALA A 26 -5.19 4.41 -4.64
C ALA A 26 -6.25 3.53 -3.97
N ALA A 27 -6.88 2.65 -4.74
CA ALA A 27 -7.93 1.75 -4.27
C ALA A 27 -7.82 0.36 -4.89
N ILE A 28 -8.27 -0.65 -4.14
CA ILE A 28 -8.43 -2.05 -4.59
C ILE A 28 -9.90 -2.43 -4.85
N ASP A 29 -10.80 -1.55 -4.51
CA ASP A 29 -12.24 -1.68 -4.77
C ASP A 29 -12.63 -0.63 -5.82
N SER A 30 -13.06 -1.08 -7.01
CA SER A 30 -13.45 -0.21 -8.12
C SER A 30 -14.58 0.76 -7.77
N ARG A 31 -15.36 0.46 -6.72
CA ARG A 31 -16.45 1.33 -6.24
C ARG A 31 -15.96 2.55 -5.47
N LEU A 32 -14.73 2.48 -4.94
CA LEU A 32 -14.12 3.50 -4.08
C LEU A 32 -13.06 4.34 -4.80
N VAL A 33 -12.81 4.07 -6.07
CA VAL A 33 -11.85 4.85 -6.87
C VAL A 33 -12.40 6.25 -7.11
N SER A 34 -11.57 7.26 -6.86
CA SER A 34 -11.87 8.66 -7.18
C SER A 34 -11.45 9.02 -8.61
N GLU A 35 -11.88 10.17 -9.07
CA GLU A 35 -11.40 10.75 -10.33
C GLU A 35 -9.87 10.94 -10.31
N SER A 36 -9.21 10.54 -11.37
CA SER A 36 -7.74 10.46 -11.48
C SER A 36 -7.08 9.50 -10.49
N GLY A 37 -7.81 8.51 -9.96
CA GLY A 37 -7.30 7.52 -9.02
C GLY A 37 -6.44 6.43 -9.68
N LEU A 38 -5.72 5.70 -8.84
CA LEU A 38 -5.00 4.47 -9.16
C LEU A 38 -5.82 3.26 -8.68
N PHE A 39 -6.22 2.41 -9.59
CA PHE A 39 -6.83 1.13 -9.24
C PHE A 39 -5.79 0.02 -9.18
N ILE A 40 -5.80 -0.81 -8.14
CA ILE A 40 -4.92 -1.98 -8.03
C ILE A 40 -5.80 -3.22 -8.12
N ALA A 41 -5.70 -3.96 -9.21
CA ALA A 41 -6.40 -5.21 -9.39
C ALA A 41 -5.67 -6.31 -8.63
N LEU A 42 -6.32 -6.87 -7.62
CA LEU A 42 -5.78 -7.97 -6.83
C LEU A 42 -6.69 -9.20 -6.95
N HIS A 43 -6.08 -10.38 -6.91
CA HIS A 43 -6.82 -11.61 -6.71
C HIS A 43 -7.34 -11.67 -5.27
N GLY A 44 -8.62 -11.84 -5.10
CA GLY A 44 -9.26 -12.03 -3.81
C GLY A 44 -9.89 -13.40 -3.68
N ASP A 45 -10.24 -13.81 -2.46
CA ASP A 45 -10.83 -15.13 -2.18
C ASP A 45 -12.17 -15.37 -2.91
N ARG A 46 -12.91 -14.32 -3.23
CA ARG A 46 -14.27 -14.40 -3.80
C ARG A 46 -14.36 -13.91 -5.23
N THR A 47 -13.47 -13.06 -5.65
CA THR A 47 -13.50 -12.44 -6.98
C THR A 47 -12.12 -11.95 -7.37
N ASP A 48 -11.90 -11.86 -8.66
CA ASP A 48 -10.69 -11.30 -9.24
C ASP A 48 -10.91 -9.80 -9.53
N GLY A 49 -10.05 -8.96 -8.94
CA GLY A 49 -10.08 -7.50 -9.15
C GLY A 49 -9.90 -7.09 -10.61
N HIS A 50 -9.24 -7.91 -11.42
CA HIS A 50 -9.00 -7.65 -12.84
C HIS A 50 -10.29 -7.56 -13.66
N LEU A 51 -11.36 -8.21 -13.22
CA LEU A 51 -12.68 -8.12 -13.84
C LEU A 51 -13.33 -6.72 -13.74
N TYR A 52 -12.82 -5.87 -12.84
CA TYR A 52 -13.38 -4.55 -12.54
C TYR A 52 -12.51 -3.39 -13.01
N VAL A 53 -11.49 -3.65 -13.84
CA VAL A 53 -10.59 -2.60 -14.35
C VAL A 53 -11.35 -1.58 -15.20
N ASP A 54 -12.17 -2.06 -16.14
CA ASP A 54 -12.98 -1.16 -16.99
C ASP A 54 -14.02 -0.39 -16.19
N ASP A 55 -14.59 -1.01 -15.14
CA ASP A 55 -15.49 -0.32 -14.20
C ASP A 55 -14.76 0.78 -13.41
N ALA A 56 -13.52 0.55 -12.99
CA ALA A 56 -12.70 1.55 -12.32
C ALA A 56 -12.40 2.73 -13.26
N PHE A 57 -12.06 2.47 -14.51
CA PHE A 57 -11.84 3.51 -15.51
C PHE A 57 -13.12 4.28 -15.83
N ALA A 58 -14.26 3.61 -15.94
CA ALA A 58 -15.56 4.27 -16.14
C ALA A 58 -15.93 5.20 -14.97
N LYS A 59 -15.39 4.97 -13.76
CA LYS A 59 -15.57 5.82 -12.57
C LYS A 59 -14.51 6.90 -12.42
N GLY A 60 -13.55 6.98 -13.34
CA GLY A 60 -12.58 8.05 -13.38
C GLY A 60 -11.16 7.67 -12.96
N ALA A 61 -10.86 6.38 -12.69
CA ALA A 61 -9.47 5.96 -12.53
C ALA A 61 -8.64 6.36 -13.76
N SER A 62 -7.45 6.87 -13.54
CA SER A 62 -6.51 7.21 -14.63
C SER A 62 -5.50 6.10 -14.89
N LEU A 63 -5.26 5.24 -13.93
CA LEU A 63 -4.27 4.16 -14.01
C LEU A 63 -4.79 2.91 -13.29
N ALA A 64 -4.47 1.73 -13.84
CA ALA A 64 -4.67 0.46 -13.14
C ALA A 64 -3.38 -0.35 -13.10
N LEU A 65 -3.11 -1.03 -11.98
CA LEU A 65 -2.08 -2.07 -11.90
C LEU A 65 -2.74 -3.43 -12.09
N ILE A 66 -2.21 -4.22 -13.02
CA ILE A 66 -2.67 -5.58 -13.32
C ILE A 66 -1.46 -6.53 -13.37
N ASP A 67 -1.65 -7.83 -13.12
CA ASP A 67 -0.58 -8.83 -13.16
C ASP A 67 -0.78 -9.95 -14.20
N HIS A 68 -1.82 -9.86 -14.99
CA HIS A 68 -2.00 -10.68 -16.17
C HIS A 68 -2.79 -9.92 -17.25
N PRO A 69 -2.65 -10.29 -18.53
CA PRO A 69 -3.39 -9.66 -19.62
C PRO A 69 -4.90 -9.81 -19.43
N ILE A 70 -5.62 -8.70 -19.61
CA ILE A 70 -7.08 -8.65 -19.52
C ILE A 70 -7.68 -8.24 -20.87
N LYS A 71 -8.95 -8.58 -21.05
CA LYS A 71 -9.73 -8.04 -22.17
C LYS A 71 -10.33 -6.70 -21.74
N SER A 72 -9.74 -5.61 -22.17
CA SER A 72 -10.13 -4.25 -21.84
C SER A 72 -10.31 -3.41 -23.11
N ALA A 73 -11.17 -2.38 -23.00
CA ALA A 73 -11.32 -1.35 -24.04
C ALA A 73 -10.18 -0.33 -24.03
N TYR A 74 -9.34 -0.32 -22.98
CA TYR A 74 -8.28 0.65 -22.74
C TYR A 74 -6.89 0.05 -23.01
N PRO A 75 -5.88 0.88 -23.35
CA PRO A 75 -4.52 0.41 -23.60
C PRO A 75 -3.92 -0.30 -22.38
N ILE A 76 -3.01 -1.23 -22.65
CA ILE A 76 -2.20 -1.90 -21.63
C ILE A 76 -0.73 -1.61 -21.95
N LEU A 77 -0.01 -1.02 -21.01
CA LEU A 77 1.43 -0.86 -21.05
C LEU A 77 2.07 -2.02 -20.28
N ASP A 78 2.72 -2.92 -21.01
CA ASP A 78 3.45 -4.04 -20.41
C ASP A 78 4.84 -3.56 -19.95
N LEU A 79 5.07 -3.52 -18.64
CA LEU A 79 6.34 -3.07 -18.06
C LEU A 79 7.49 -4.07 -18.26
N ASN A 80 7.19 -5.30 -18.71
CA ASN A 80 8.19 -6.32 -19.03
C ASN A 80 8.66 -6.26 -20.49
N SER A 81 8.03 -5.41 -21.30
CA SER A 81 8.41 -5.24 -22.71
C SER A 81 9.76 -4.56 -22.84
N VAL A 82 10.55 -4.99 -23.84
CA VAL A 82 11.86 -4.39 -24.17
C VAL A 82 11.71 -2.92 -24.60
N GLU A 83 10.64 -2.64 -25.37
CA GLU A 83 10.27 -1.28 -25.79
C GLU A 83 8.96 -0.89 -25.14
N LEU A 84 9.02 0.12 -24.28
CA LEU A 84 7.85 0.66 -23.59
C LEU A 84 7.17 1.72 -24.46
N GLN A 85 5.99 1.41 -24.96
CA GLN A 85 5.16 2.36 -25.71
C GLN A 85 4.12 2.97 -24.77
N ILE A 86 4.48 4.10 -24.17
CA ILE A 86 3.59 4.80 -23.24
C ILE A 86 2.40 5.36 -24.04
N PRO A 87 1.14 5.06 -23.62
CA PRO A 87 -0.04 5.67 -24.24
C PRO A 87 -0.02 7.20 -24.16
N ASP A 88 -0.61 7.87 -25.15
CA ASP A 88 -0.60 9.35 -25.23
C ASP A 88 -1.35 10.02 -24.06
N LYS A 89 -2.31 9.33 -23.47
CA LYS A 89 -3.16 9.86 -22.38
C LYS A 89 -3.79 8.73 -21.54
N PRO A 90 -4.12 9.02 -20.26
CA PRO A 90 -4.94 8.11 -19.47
C PRO A 90 -6.40 8.02 -19.98
N PRO A 91 -7.18 6.99 -19.60
CA PRO A 91 -6.76 5.91 -18.70
C PRO A 91 -6.10 4.73 -19.44
N PHE A 92 -5.24 3.99 -18.74
CA PHE A 92 -4.63 2.74 -19.23
C PHE A 92 -4.16 1.86 -18.07
N SER A 93 -3.86 0.58 -18.36
CA SER A 93 -3.34 -0.36 -17.38
C SER A 93 -1.82 -0.50 -17.49
N LEU A 94 -1.16 -0.73 -16.35
CA LEU A 94 0.23 -1.20 -16.28
C LEU A 94 0.21 -2.69 -15.97
N LEU A 95 0.74 -3.49 -16.87
CA LEU A 95 0.95 -4.92 -16.65
C LEU A 95 2.30 -5.12 -15.94
N THR A 96 2.26 -5.75 -14.78
CA THR A 96 3.41 -6.07 -13.93
C THR A 96 3.44 -7.58 -13.66
N ASP A 97 4.50 -8.10 -13.09
CA ASP A 97 4.56 -9.52 -12.71
C ASP A 97 3.61 -9.88 -11.54
N ASN A 98 3.35 -8.92 -10.65
CA ASN A 98 2.50 -9.10 -9.48
C ASN A 98 1.97 -7.77 -8.97
N SER A 99 0.65 -7.58 -9.00
CA SER A 99 -0.02 -6.33 -8.61
C SER A 99 0.17 -6.00 -7.12
N LEU A 100 0.18 -7.01 -6.25
CA LEU A 100 0.40 -6.80 -4.82
C LEU A 100 1.83 -6.33 -4.55
N LEU A 101 2.81 -6.98 -5.14
CA LEU A 101 4.20 -6.58 -5.02
C LEU A 101 4.44 -5.18 -5.62
N ALA A 102 3.78 -4.85 -6.73
CA ALA A 102 3.82 -3.53 -7.34
C ALA A 102 3.27 -2.45 -6.39
N LEU A 103 2.14 -2.71 -5.71
CA LEU A 103 1.58 -1.84 -4.68
C LEU A 103 2.57 -1.63 -3.53
N GLN A 104 3.19 -2.69 -3.03
CA GLN A 104 4.15 -2.65 -1.93
C GLN A 104 5.41 -1.86 -2.30
N LYS A 105 5.99 -2.10 -3.48
CA LYS A 105 7.13 -1.34 -4.02
C LYS A 105 6.79 0.15 -4.16
N LEU A 106 5.60 0.45 -4.70
CA LEU A 106 5.14 1.82 -4.85
C LEU A 106 5.00 2.51 -3.49
N ALA A 107 4.41 1.83 -2.51
CA ALA A 107 4.23 2.39 -1.17
C ALA A 107 5.56 2.61 -0.44
N ALA A 108 6.50 1.66 -0.53
CA ALA A 108 7.84 1.80 0.04
C ALA A 108 8.61 2.96 -0.61
N TYR A 109 8.57 3.05 -1.95
CA TYR A 109 9.14 4.17 -2.68
C TYR A 109 8.48 5.50 -2.27
N TRP A 110 7.16 5.57 -2.23
CA TRP A 110 6.45 6.78 -1.85
C TRP A 110 6.78 7.20 -0.42
N ARG A 111 6.78 6.25 0.53
CA ARG A 111 7.20 6.48 1.93
C ARG A 111 8.62 7.05 2.04
N SER A 112 9.56 6.56 1.25
CA SER A 112 10.96 7.00 1.29
C SER A 112 11.18 8.47 0.90
N ARG A 113 10.19 9.11 0.27
CA ARG A 113 10.26 10.51 -0.15
C ARG A 113 9.99 11.51 0.98
N PHE A 114 9.52 11.03 2.13
CA PHE A 114 9.12 11.88 3.25
C PHE A 114 10.03 11.67 4.45
N ASP A 115 10.61 12.76 4.97
CA ASP A 115 11.39 12.72 6.21
C ASP A 115 10.45 12.92 7.41
N ILE A 116 9.64 11.89 7.69
CA ILE A 116 8.70 11.85 8.81
C ILE A 116 9.07 10.75 9.80
N LYS A 117 8.64 10.88 11.04
CA LYS A 117 8.75 9.79 12.02
C LYS A 117 7.63 8.79 11.82
N VAL A 118 7.96 7.51 11.83
CA VAL A 118 6.98 6.42 11.76
C VAL A 118 7.05 5.60 13.04
N ILE A 119 5.89 5.40 13.64
CA ILE A 119 5.68 4.58 14.84
C ILE A 119 4.91 3.34 14.37
N GLY A 120 5.54 2.16 14.44
CA GLY A 120 4.92 0.87 14.19
C GLY A 120 4.37 0.30 15.50
N ILE A 121 3.13 -0.19 15.49
CA ILE A 121 2.47 -0.74 16.68
C ILE A 121 1.96 -2.14 16.36
N THR A 122 2.49 -3.14 17.05
CA THR A 122 2.02 -4.52 16.96
C THR A 122 1.69 -5.08 18.36
N GLY A 123 1.29 -6.33 18.42
CA GLY A 123 0.97 -7.05 19.65
C GLY A 123 -0.23 -7.97 19.48
N SER A 124 -0.50 -8.83 20.46
CA SER A 124 -1.63 -9.75 20.41
C SER A 124 -2.95 -9.03 20.66
N VAL A 125 -3.01 -8.14 21.64
CA VAL A 125 -4.19 -7.35 22.02
C VAL A 125 -3.80 -5.88 22.23
N GLY A 126 -4.72 -4.95 21.97
CA GLY A 126 -4.54 -3.53 22.29
C GLY A 126 -3.86 -2.70 21.17
N LYS A 127 -3.46 -3.28 20.05
CA LYS A 127 -2.84 -2.56 18.92
C LYS A 127 -3.66 -1.34 18.48
N SER A 128 -4.92 -1.55 18.14
CA SER A 128 -5.81 -0.49 17.62
C SER A 128 -6.06 0.60 18.65
N SER A 129 -6.26 0.23 19.93
CA SER A 129 -6.43 1.21 21.00
C SER A 129 -5.17 2.04 21.21
N THR A 130 -3.99 1.41 21.20
CA THR A 130 -2.71 2.10 21.34
C THR A 130 -2.46 3.01 20.15
N LYS A 131 -2.72 2.55 18.92
CA LYS A 131 -2.64 3.37 17.70
C LYS A 131 -3.53 4.61 17.80
N GLU A 132 -4.80 4.42 18.14
CA GLU A 132 -5.76 5.53 18.25
C GLU A 132 -5.35 6.55 19.33
N LEU A 133 -4.94 6.09 20.52
CA LEU A 133 -4.49 6.97 21.59
C LEU A 133 -3.23 7.74 21.20
N THR A 134 -2.22 7.04 20.67
CA THR A 134 -0.96 7.65 20.22
C THR A 134 -1.21 8.69 19.12
N ALA A 135 -1.98 8.33 18.11
CA ALA A 135 -2.30 9.25 17.02
C ALA A 135 -3.10 10.46 17.52
N ASN A 136 -4.09 10.26 18.40
CA ASN A 136 -4.89 11.36 18.95
C ASN A 136 -4.07 12.32 19.83
N VAL A 137 -3.09 11.82 20.57
CA VAL A 137 -2.17 12.67 21.34
C VAL A 137 -1.27 13.48 20.42
N LEU A 138 -0.63 12.82 19.45
CA LEU A 138 0.29 13.46 18.50
C LEU A 138 -0.42 14.48 17.61
N SER A 139 -1.63 14.19 17.16
CA SER A 139 -2.42 15.08 16.31
C SER A 139 -2.84 16.40 16.97
N LYS A 140 -2.58 16.56 18.28
CA LYS A 140 -2.76 17.87 18.95
C LYS A 140 -1.70 18.90 18.54
N ARG A 141 -0.57 18.44 17.97
CA ARG A 141 0.55 19.31 17.60
C ARG A 141 1.18 18.98 16.24
N LEU A 142 0.98 17.77 15.72
CA LEU A 142 1.62 17.26 14.52
C LEU A 142 0.55 16.78 13.52
N VAL A 143 0.75 17.05 12.25
CA VAL A 143 -0.09 16.46 11.19
C VAL A 143 0.22 14.97 11.12
N THR A 144 -0.73 14.16 11.57
CA THR A 144 -0.53 12.73 11.86
C THR A 144 -1.29 11.85 10.87
N LEU A 145 -0.57 10.99 10.13
CA LEU A 145 -1.17 9.89 9.37
C LEU A 145 -1.39 8.69 10.30
N LYS A 146 -2.50 7.99 10.14
CA LYS A 146 -2.74 6.67 10.75
C LYS A 146 -3.52 5.78 9.81
N ASN A 147 -3.35 4.45 9.92
CA ASN A 147 -4.20 3.53 9.17
C ASN A 147 -5.60 3.44 9.78
N ALA A 148 -6.60 3.41 8.89
CA ALA A 148 -8.01 3.31 9.27
C ALA A 148 -8.40 1.85 9.53
N GLY A 149 -9.30 1.63 10.49
CA GLY A 149 -9.85 0.31 10.77
C GLY A 149 -8.77 -0.77 10.93
N ASN A 150 -8.91 -1.85 10.18
CA ASN A 150 -8.00 -3.00 10.15
C ASN A 150 -7.04 -2.99 8.93
N MET A 151 -6.74 -1.84 8.35
CA MET A 151 -5.78 -1.70 7.24
C MET A 151 -4.34 -1.83 7.74
N ASN A 152 -4.00 -2.97 8.32
CA ASN A 152 -2.76 -3.24 9.05
C ASN A 152 -1.94 -4.41 8.48
N ASN A 153 -2.31 -4.87 7.27
CA ASN A 153 -1.70 -5.98 6.57
C ASN A 153 -0.94 -5.53 5.31
N GLU A 154 -0.46 -6.50 4.53
CA GLU A 154 0.34 -6.36 3.29
C GLU A 154 -0.35 -5.58 2.16
N ILE A 155 -1.64 -5.28 2.30
CA ILE A 155 -2.44 -4.46 1.37
C ILE A 155 -2.80 -3.11 2.01
N GLY A 156 -3.35 -3.16 3.22
CA GLY A 156 -3.91 -1.99 3.89
C GLY A 156 -2.85 -0.96 4.32
N LEU A 157 -1.71 -1.43 4.82
CA LEU A 157 -0.61 -0.55 5.21
C LEU A 157 0.00 0.17 3.99
N PRO A 158 0.31 -0.49 2.86
CA PRO A 158 0.70 0.18 1.63
C PRO A 158 -0.29 1.26 1.17
N LEU A 159 -1.59 0.93 1.10
CA LEU A 159 -2.62 1.90 0.72
C LEU A 159 -2.70 3.10 1.68
N THR A 160 -2.41 2.88 2.96
CA THR A 160 -2.32 3.98 3.93
C THR A 160 -1.12 4.87 3.65
N LEU A 161 0.04 4.31 3.36
CA LEU A 161 1.27 5.07 3.07
C LEU A 161 1.17 5.89 1.79
N LEU A 162 0.41 5.43 0.78
CA LEU A 162 0.17 6.22 -0.44
C LEU A 162 -0.62 7.52 -0.18
N LYS A 163 -1.23 7.69 1.00
CA LYS A 163 -1.89 8.93 1.43
C LYS A 163 -0.93 9.96 2.04
N LEU A 164 0.37 9.66 2.16
CA LEU A 164 1.35 10.61 2.64
C LEU A 164 1.42 11.83 1.73
N THR A 165 1.50 12.99 2.36
CA THR A 165 1.72 14.29 1.74
C THR A 165 2.83 15.05 2.49
N ASP A 166 3.33 16.14 1.92
CA ASP A 166 4.35 16.99 2.53
C ASP A 166 3.88 17.67 3.83
N GLU A 167 2.58 17.64 4.12
CA GLU A 167 2.01 18.18 5.36
C GLU A 167 2.18 17.23 6.55
N HIS A 168 2.34 15.93 6.31
CA HIS A 168 2.48 14.95 7.38
C HIS A 168 3.84 15.04 8.06
N GLU A 169 3.84 15.02 9.39
CA GLU A 169 5.03 15.09 10.24
C GLU A 169 5.30 13.77 10.95
N VAL A 170 4.25 12.95 11.14
CA VAL A 170 4.35 11.64 11.80
C VAL A 170 3.33 10.66 11.22
N ALA A 171 3.67 9.37 11.20
CA ALA A 171 2.74 8.29 10.91
C ALA A 171 2.68 7.31 12.09
N VAL A 172 1.48 6.91 12.49
CA VAL A 172 1.21 5.92 13.53
C VAL A 172 0.51 4.73 12.89
N LEU A 173 1.23 3.63 12.71
CA LEU A 173 0.81 2.50 11.91
C LEU A 173 0.63 1.24 12.77
N GLU A 174 -0.59 0.73 12.81
CA GLU A 174 -0.86 -0.60 13.32
C GLU A 174 -0.34 -1.63 12.32
N MET A 175 0.38 -2.64 12.81
CA MET A 175 0.96 -3.73 12.04
C MET A 175 0.39 -5.06 12.54
N GLY A 176 -0.37 -5.73 11.66
CA GLY A 176 -0.98 -7.03 11.91
C GLY A 176 0.06 -8.15 11.89
N PHE A 177 -0.27 -9.26 12.55
CA PHE A 177 0.57 -10.45 12.61
C PHE A 177 -0.30 -11.72 12.65
N TYR A 178 -0.07 -12.62 11.72
CA TYR A 178 -0.63 -13.97 11.70
C TYR A 178 0.48 -15.03 11.63
N VAL A 179 1.54 -14.78 10.85
CA VAL A 179 2.67 -15.68 10.67
C VAL A 179 3.99 -14.90 10.66
N PRO A 180 5.13 -15.54 11.02
CA PRO A 180 6.46 -14.94 10.90
C PRO A 180 6.75 -14.41 9.51
N GLY A 181 7.49 -13.29 9.42
CA GLY A 181 7.83 -12.57 8.20
C GLY A 181 6.88 -11.43 7.86
N GLU A 182 5.66 -11.39 8.43
CA GLU A 182 4.70 -10.33 8.12
C GLU A 182 5.09 -8.98 8.72
N ILE A 183 5.56 -8.95 9.97
CA ILE A 183 6.02 -7.71 10.60
C ILE A 183 7.25 -7.19 9.87
N LYS A 184 8.19 -8.08 9.52
CA LYS A 184 9.35 -7.70 8.73
C LYS A 184 8.95 -7.04 7.40
N LEU A 185 8.02 -7.65 6.64
CA LEU A 185 7.51 -7.08 5.40
C LEU A 185 6.92 -5.67 5.61
N LEU A 186 6.07 -5.51 6.63
CA LEU A 186 5.46 -4.23 6.93
C LEU A 186 6.49 -3.18 7.37
N CYS A 187 7.52 -3.61 8.12
CA CYS A 187 8.65 -2.75 8.50
C CYS A 187 9.52 -2.37 7.28
N ASP A 188 9.78 -3.30 6.37
CA ASP A 188 10.53 -3.03 5.13
C ASP A 188 9.79 -2.01 4.22
N ILE A 189 8.46 -1.96 4.28
CA ILE A 189 7.66 -0.98 3.53
C ILE A 189 7.58 0.37 4.26
N ALA A 190 7.31 0.36 5.58
CA ALA A 190 7.02 1.57 6.35
C ALA A 190 8.25 2.25 6.93
N HIS A 191 9.36 1.54 7.13
CA HIS A 191 10.59 2.00 7.79
C HIS A 191 10.32 2.70 9.13
N PRO A 192 9.72 2.02 10.15
CA PRO A 192 9.47 2.62 11.45
C PRO A 192 10.78 2.91 12.20
N GLN A 193 10.85 4.07 12.87
CA GLN A 193 11.95 4.41 13.77
C GLN A 193 11.61 4.07 15.22
N ILE A 194 10.33 3.84 15.51
CA ILE A 194 9.84 3.48 16.84
C ILE A 194 8.92 2.27 16.67
N GLY A 195 9.22 1.18 17.38
CA GLY A 195 8.38 -0.01 17.48
C GLY A 195 7.73 -0.11 18.85
N ILE A 196 6.43 -0.40 18.89
CA ILE A 196 5.68 -0.65 20.12
C ILE A 196 5.05 -2.04 20.03
N ILE A 197 5.42 -2.92 20.95
CA ILE A 197 4.76 -4.22 21.14
C ILE A 197 3.88 -4.09 22.39
N THR A 198 2.56 -4.10 22.20
CA THR A 198 1.61 -3.91 23.29
C THR A 198 1.63 -5.07 24.28
N ASN A 199 1.67 -6.28 23.76
CA ASN A 199 1.86 -7.52 24.50
C ASN A 199 2.14 -8.69 23.56
N VAL A 200 2.61 -9.79 24.13
CA VAL A 200 2.74 -11.09 23.46
C VAL A 200 1.83 -12.07 24.22
N GLY A 201 0.85 -12.60 23.52
CA GLY A 201 -0.12 -13.56 24.05
C GLY A 201 -0.43 -14.64 23.00
N THR A 202 -1.24 -15.61 23.38
CA THR A 202 -1.57 -16.80 22.56
C THR A 202 -2.58 -16.52 21.43
N VAL A 203 -3.00 -15.28 21.22
CA VAL A 203 -3.87 -14.92 20.08
C VAL A 203 -3.11 -15.25 18.79
N HIS A 204 -3.77 -15.99 17.89
CA HIS A 204 -3.20 -16.55 16.66
C HIS A 204 -2.22 -17.73 16.84
N ALA A 205 -2.11 -18.35 18.04
CA ALA A 205 -1.24 -19.51 18.27
C ALA A 205 -1.58 -20.70 17.34
N GLU A 206 -2.85 -20.85 16.93
CA GLU A 206 -3.27 -21.88 15.98
C GLU A 206 -2.58 -21.76 14.60
N ARG A 207 -2.19 -20.55 14.20
CA ARG A 207 -1.52 -20.27 12.91
C ARG A 207 -0.02 -20.05 13.06
N ALA A 208 0.38 -19.33 14.08
CA ALA A 208 1.78 -18.99 14.31
C ALA A 208 2.58 -20.08 15.04
N GLY A 209 1.90 -21.02 15.73
CA GLY A 209 2.54 -22.07 16.54
C GLY A 209 2.65 -21.66 18.01
N SER A 210 3.87 -21.66 18.59
CA SER A 210 4.08 -21.38 20.01
C SER A 210 4.13 -19.88 20.32
N ILE A 211 4.08 -19.55 21.62
CA ILE A 211 4.20 -18.16 22.09
C ILE A 211 5.58 -17.58 21.78
N GLU A 212 6.61 -18.41 21.73
CA GLU A 212 7.98 -18.05 21.37
C GLU A 212 8.03 -17.59 19.90
N VAL A 213 7.40 -18.35 18.99
CA VAL A 213 7.30 -17.98 17.56
C VAL A 213 6.51 -16.68 17.38
N ILE A 214 5.44 -16.49 18.18
CA ILE A 214 4.70 -15.21 18.18
C ILE A 214 5.57 -14.06 18.68
N ALA A 215 6.40 -14.29 19.71
CA ALA A 215 7.31 -13.27 20.24
C ALA A 215 8.38 -12.90 19.21
N GLU A 216 9.01 -13.89 18.59
CA GLU A 216 9.98 -13.70 17.51
C GLU A 216 9.39 -12.91 16.34
N GLY A 217 8.24 -13.36 15.81
CA GLY A 217 7.60 -12.69 14.68
C GLY A 217 7.13 -11.26 14.99
N LYS A 218 6.76 -10.96 16.24
CA LYS A 218 6.42 -9.58 16.63
C LYS A 218 7.64 -8.69 16.88
N SER A 219 8.82 -9.28 17.04
CA SER A 219 10.07 -8.55 17.25
C SER A 219 10.88 -8.31 15.97
N GLU A 220 10.42 -8.83 14.82
CA GLU A 220 10.99 -8.54 13.50
C GLU A 220 11.05 -7.03 13.23
#